data_8a827d7caf8b509ccf22ba3d48056e71
#
_entry.id   8a827d7caf8b509ccf22ba3d48056e71
#
_cell.length_a   1.000
_cell.length_b   1.000
_cell.length_c   1.000
_cell.angle_alpha   90.00
_cell.angle_beta   90.00
_cell.angle_gamma   90.00
#
_symmetry.space_group_name_H-M   'P 1'
#
loop_
_entity.id
_entity.type
_entity.pdbx_description
1 polymer ?
#
loop_
_entity_poly.entity_id
_entity_poly.type
_entity_poly.pdbx_seq_one_letter_code
_entity_poly.pdbx_strand_id
1 'polypeptide(L)'
;MSIIKTLSVGNGDMFYIKHGSDNFTIIDCNLIDELQEQIVEEIINEKKGKTITRFISTHPDEDHIHGLKYLDEKIDILNFYCVENEAIKEELTDDFENYCKLRDGEYHYYVYKNCKRKWMNINGDNRGSSGINFLWPITSNESYIDALDKAKRGESYNNLSPIFTYSLNGGITAMWMGDIENNFMEKVKDDIDWVEVDVLFAPHHGRESGKVPSDVLEKINPKIIIIGEAPSEHLNYYNGYNTLTQNSTGNIAFKNEQSKTEIYVEKGDYPYDKSFLKNEGICDCKLGAYIGTLMLEDK
;
A
#
# COMPACT_ATOMS: atom_id res chain seq x y z
N MET A 1 -10.31 15.73 -3.68
CA MET A 1 -9.66 14.89 -4.70
C MET A 1 -8.35 14.36 -4.12
N SER A 2 -8.06 13.08 -4.31
CA SER A 2 -6.76 12.47 -4.00
C SER A 2 -6.34 11.54 -5.14
N ILE A 3 -5.08 11.15 -5.16
CA ILE A 3 -4.56 10.18 -6.12
C ILE A 3 -3.88 9.06 -5.33
N ILE A 4 -4.24 7.80 -5.61
CA ILE A 4 -3.47 6.63 -5.21
C ILE A 4 -2.79 6.12 -6.48
N LYS A 5 -1.51 5.83 -6.43
CA LYS A 5 -0.80 5.17 -7.53
C LYS A 5 -0.02 3.97 -7.02
N THR A 6 -0.19 2.84 -7.69
CA THR A 6 0.65 1.67 -7.53
C THR A 6 1.64 1.64 -8.68
N LEU A 7 2.90 1.48 -8.36
CA LEU A 7 4.01 1.48 -9.31
C LEU A 7 4.37 0.04 -9.70
N SER A 8 4.55 -0.19 -10.99
CA SER A 8 4.97 -1.47 -11.56
C SER A 8 6.50 -1.56 -11.43
N VAL A 9 6.95 -2.18 -10.36
CA VAL A 9 8.35 -2.22 -9.93
C VAL A 9 8.93 -3.64 -9.95
N GLY A 10 8.32 -4.53 -10.73
CA GLY A 10 8.66 -5.95 -10.72
C GLY A 10 8.06 -6.68 -9.53
N ASN A 11 8.77 -7.72 -9.08
CA ASN A 11 8.35 -8.51 -7.94
C ASN A 11 8.67 -7.77 -6.63
N GLY A 12 7.80 -6.86 -6.24
CA GLY A 12 7.91 -6.02 -5.06
C GLY A 12 6.78 -4.99 -5.03
N ASP A 13 6.70 -4.22 -3.97
CA ASP A 13 5.64 -3.23 -3.78
C ASP A 13 6.19 -1.81 -3.67
N MET A 14 5.52 -0.88 -4.34
CA MET A 14 5.70 0.54 -4.13
C MET A 14 4.43 1.31 -4.50
N PHE A 15 3.95 2.13 -3.58
CA PHE A 15 2.78 2.96 -3.80
C PHE A 15 3.01 4.38 -3.33
N TYR A 16 2.23 5.33 -3.86
CA TYR A 16 2.08 6.61 -3.20
C TYR A 16 0.63 7.09 -3.16
N ILE A 17 0.33 7.94 -2.19
CA ILE A 17 -0.94 8.63 -2.04
C ILE A 17 -0.67 10.13 -1.99
N LYS A 18 -1.15 10.86 -3.01
CA LYS A 18 -1.25 12.31 -2.98
C LYS A 18 -2.60 12.68 -2.40
N HIS A 19 -2.62 13.02 -1.12
CA HIS A 19 -3.86 13.32 -0.41
C HIS A 19 -4.48 14.64 -0.86
N GLY A 20 -5.79 14.77 -0.70
CA GLY A 20 -6.48 16.06 -0.88
C GLY A 20 -6.09 17.09 0.18
N SER A 21 -5.59 16.63 1.32
CA SER A 21 -5.00 17.45 2.40
C SER A 21 -3.52 17.77 2.12
N ASP A 22 -2.85 18.44 3.06
CA ASP A 22 -1.42 18.78 2.99
C ASP A 22 -0.51 17.58 3.30
N ASN A 23 -0.89 16.39 2.87
CA ASN A 23 -0.19 15.14 3.12
C ASN A 23 0.20 14.44 1.82
N PHE A 24 1.36 13.77 1.85
CA PHE A 24 1.83 12.83 0.85
C PHE A 24 2.32 11.57 1.57
N THR A 25 1.93 10.39 1.10
CA THR A 25 2.34 9.12 1.71
C THR A 25 2.97 8.24 0.66
N ILE A 26 4.11 7.64 0.99
CA ILE A 26 4.75 6.57 0.24
C ILE A 26 4.56 5.29 1.05
N ILE A 27 4.28 4.19 0.40
CA ILE A 27 4.12 2.87 1.02
C ILE A 27 5.08 1.93 0.32
N ASP A 28 6.02 1.39 1.08
CA ASP A 28 7.11 0.54 0.63
C ASP A 28 7.98 1.14 -0.49
N CYS A 29 9.05 0.45 -0.84
CA CYS A 29 10.02 0.89 -1.81
C CYS A 29 10.66 -0.32 -2.49
N ASN A 30 10.48 -0.45 -3.81
CA ASN A 30 11.26 -1.37 -4.63
C ASN A 30 11.73 -0.62 -5.89
N LEU A 31 12.85 0.06 -5.76
CA LEU A 31 13.43 0.87 -6.84
C LEU A 31 14.44 0.02 -7.63
N ILE A 32 13.94 -0.64 -8.66
CA ILE A 32 14.82 -1.35 -9.61
C ILE A 32 15.66 -0.35 -10.42
N ASP A 33 16.91 -0.69 -10.69
CA ASP A 33 17.93 0.22 -11.26
C ASP A 33 17.46 1.00 -12.50
N GLU A 34 16.75 0.35 -13.41
CA GLU A 34 16.29 0.95 -14.67
C GLU A 34 15.23 2.03 -14.50
N LEU A 35 14.43 1.98 -13.42
CA LEU A 35 13.31 2.88 -13.15
C LEU A 35 13.55 3.83 -11.99
N GLN A 36 14.60 3.63 -11.22
CA GLN A 36 14.88 4.33 -9.96
C GLN A 36 14.82 5.86 -10.11
N GLU A 37 15.54 6.42 -11.08
CA GLU A 37 15.58 7.88 -11.29
C GLU A 37 14.20 8.42 -11.68
N GLN A 38 13.52 7.74 -12.62
CA GLN A 38 12.21 8.14 -13.10
C GLN A 38 11.16 8.15 -11.97
N ILE A 39 11.12 7.09 -11.16
CA ILE A 39 10.17 6.96 -10.05
C ILE A 39 10.43 8.05 -9.00
N VAL A 40 11.71 8.26 -8.63
CA VAL A 40 12.05 9.27 -7.62
C VAL A 40 11.74 10.68 -8.13
N GLU A 41 12.00 10.99 -9.40
CA GLU A 41 11.60 12.27 -10.00
C GLU A 41 10.08 12.46 -9.99
N GLU A 42 9.31 11.41 -10.30
CA GLU A 42 7.85 11.44 -10.22
C GLU A 42 7.40 11.75 -8.79
N ILE A 43 7.93 11.05 -7.78
CA ILE A 43 7.60 11.27 -6.37
C ILE A 43 7.93 12.71 -5.95
N ILE A 44 9.11 13.22 -6.31
CA ILE A 44 9.51 14.60 -6.03
C ILE A 44 8.53 15.59 -6.66
N ASN A 45 8.09 15.35 -7.89
CA ASN A 45 7.14 16.21 -8.59
C ASN A 45 5.75 16.14 -7.97
N GLU A 46 5.26 14.94 -7.65
CA GLU A 46 3.92 14.75 -7.11
C GLU A 46 3.78 15.23 -5.65
N LYS A 47 4.86 15.17 -4.86
CA LYS A 47 4.85 15.71 -3.49
C LYS A 47 4.97 17.25 -3.41
N LYS A 48 5.23 17.95 -4.52
CA LYS A 48 5.31 19.42 -4.50
C LYS A 48 4.06 20.07 -3.91
N GLY A 49 4.27 20.98 -2.98
CA GLY A 49 3.19 21.68 -2.26
C GLY A 49 2.58 20.87 -1.10
N LYS A 50 3.15 19.72 -0.74
CA LYS A 50 2.80 18.95 0.45
C LYS A 50 3.89 19.13 1.50
N THR A 51 3.51 19.54 2.73
CA THR A 51 4.47 19.75 3.82
C THR A 51 4.66 18.54 4.71
N ILE A 52 3.70 17.60 4.69
CA ILE A 52 3.79 16.34 5.43
C ILE A 52 4.03 15.20 4.46
N THR A 53 5.27 14.76 4.35
CA THR A 53 5.63 13.53 3.65
C THR A 53 5.87 12.43 4.68
N ARG A 54 5.21 11.28 4.51
CA ARG A 54 5.45 10.08 5.33
C ARG A 54 5.80 8.90 4.45
N PHE A 55 6.61 8.02 5.01
CA PHE A 55 6.88 6.69 4.48
C PHE A 55 6.28 5.65 5.42
N ILE A 56 5.52 4.71 4.89
CA ILE A 56 5.01 3.53 5.62
C ILE A 56 5.77 2.33 5.10
N SER A 57 6.56 1.68 5.95
CA SER A 57 7.15 0.39 5.65
C SER A 57 6.27 -0.71 6.23
N THR A 58 5.81 -1.63 5.37
CA THR A 58 5.03 -2.78 5.81
C THR A 58 5.90 -3.78 6.55
N HIS A 59 7.03 -4.15 5.97
CA HIS A 59 8.02 -5.06 6.56
C HIS A 59 9.37 -4.89 5.84
N PRO A 60 10.49 -5.37 6.41
CA PRO A 60 11.81 -5.09 5.87
C PRO A 60 12.34 -6.14 4.90
N ASP A 61 11.49 -6.85 4.13
CA ASP A 61 12.00 -7.67 3.03
C ASP A 61 12.56 -6.82 1.90
N GLU A 62 13.48 -7.37 1.14
CA GLU A 62 14.27 -6.61 0.17
C GLU A 62 13.39 -5.98 -0.91
N ASP A 63 12.36 -6.68 -1.36
CA ASP A 63 11.40 -6.22 -2.36
C ASP A 63 10.39 -5.18 -1.83
N HIS A 64 10.53 -4.78 -0.55
CA HIS A 64 9.77 -3.69 0.09
C HIS A 64 10.63 -2.55 0.62
N ILE A 65 11.97 -2.71 0.59
CA ILE A 65 12.92 -1.66 1.03
C ILE A 65 14.03 -1.40 0.02
N HIS A 66 14.07 -2.10 -1.12
CA HIS A 66 15.11 -1.92 -2.13
C HIS A 66 15.12 -0.49 -2.69
N GLY A 67 16.31 0.18 -2.62
CA GLY A 67 16.47 1.58 -2.98
C GLY A 67 15.99 2.58 -1.91
N LEU A 68 15.63 2.13 -0.70
CA LEU A 68 15.17 3.00 0.39
C LEU A 68 16.23 4.04 0.78
N LYS A 69 17.51 3.66 0.79
CA LYS A 69 18.60 4.58 1.06
C LYS A 69 18.66 5.69 0.00
N TYR A 70 18.58 5.31 -1.27
CA TYR A 70 18.57 6.27 -2.37
C TYR A 70 17.34 7.21 -2.30
N LEU A 71 16.17 6.66 -2.02
CA LEU A 71 14.95 7.44 -1.85
C LEU A 71 15.11 8.44 -0.68
N ASP A 72 15.59 8.00 0.48
CA ASP A 72 15.80 8.83 1.65
C ASP A 72 16.76 10.00 1.37
N GLU A 73 17.87 9.73 0.69
CA GLU A 73 18.83 10.76 0.27
C GLU A 73 18.22 11.82 -0.67
N LYS A 74 17.17 11.48 -1.43
CA LYS A 74 16.53 12.39 -2.39
C LYS A 74 15.35 13.18 -1.82
N ILE A 75 14.59 12.58 -0.89
CA ILE A 75 13.35 13.19 -0.39
C ILE A 75 13.38 13.56 1.09
N ASP A 76 14.36 13.10 1.85
CA ASP A 76 14.52 13.32 3.29
C ASP A 76 13.30 12.80 4.08
N ILE A 77 13.29 11.52 4.46
CA ILE A 77 12.16 10.86 5.12
C ILE A 77 12.09 11.28 6.59
N LEU A 78 11.29 12.30 6.88
CA LEU A 78 11.09 12.88 8.22
C LEU A 78 9.89 12.30 8.98
N ASN A 79 9.19 11.29 8.44
CA ASN A 79 8.09 10.60 9.10
C ASN A 79 8.10 9.15 8.62
N PHE A 80 8.86 8.30 9.29
CA PHE A 80 8.96 6.88 9.00
C PHE A 80 8.02 6.09 9.89
N TYR A 81 7.08 5.38 9.28
CA TYR A 81 6.04 4.59 9.97
C TYR A 81 6.29 3.12 9.72
N CYS A 82 6.48 2.36 10.77
CA CYS A 82 6.62 0.91 10.72
C CYS A 82 6.05 0.29 12.02
N VAL A 83 5.89 -1.01 12.05
CA VAL A 83 5.65 -1.70 13.32
C VAL A 83 6.93 -1.69 14.18
N GLU A 84 6.78 -1.64 15.50
CA GLU A 84 7.91 -1.81 16.41
C GLU A 84 8.48 -3.22 16.26
N ASN A 85 9.74 -3.34 15.88
CA ASN A 85 10.40 -4.61 15.65
C ASN A 85 11.92 -4.51 15.85
N GLU A 86 12.55 -5.66 16.07
CA GLU A 86 14.00 -5.83 16.20
C GLU A 86 14.53 -6.76 15.08
N ALA A 87 13.97 -6.65 13.87
CA ALA A 87 14.38 -7.47 12.74
C ALA A 87 15.88 -7.32 12.46
N ILE A 88 16.53 -8.43 12.17
CA ILE A 88 17.93 -8.52 11.74
C ILE A 88 18.02 -9.30 10.42
N LYS A 89 19.08 -9.10 9.65
CA LYS A 89 19.42 -9.90 8.47
C LYS A 89 20.84 -10.43 8.58
N GLU A 90 21.09 -11.64 8.09
CA GLU A 90 22.45 -12.21 8.03
C GLU A 90 23.34 -11.42 7.03
N GLU A 91 22.78 -11.07 5.88
CA GLU A 91 23.43 -10.21 4.90
C GLU A 91 22.84 -8.80 5.02
N LEU A 92 23.70 -7.85 5.40
CA LEU A 92 23.31 -6.46 5.55
C LEU A 92 23.44 -5.76 4.18
N THR A 93 22.33 -5.26 3.69
CA THR A 93 22.31 -4.34 2.55
C THR A 93 22.28 -2.88 3.07
N ASP A 94 22.77 -1.96 2.25
CA ASP A 94 22.70 -0.53 2.56
C ASP A 94 21.26 -0.07 2.83
N ASP A 95 20.29 -0.66 2.14
CA ASP A 95 18.86 -0.36 2.31
C ASP A 95 18.34 -0.86 3.65
N PHE A 96 18.73 -2.08 4.08
CA PHE A 96 18.36 -2.59 5.39
C PHE A 96 19.02 -1.79 6.53
N GLU A 97 20.28 -1.38 6.36
CA GLU A 97 20.94 -0.49 7.34
C GLU A 97 20.20 0.86 7.44
N ASN A 98 19.77 1.43 6.30
CA ASN A 98 18.99 2.66 6.30
C ASN A 98 17.58 2.45 6.89
N TYR A 99 16.94 1.30 6.62
CA TYR A 99 15.69 0.92 7.29
C TYR A 99 15.84 0.92 8.82
N CYS A 100 16.88 0.27 9.35
CA CYS A 100 17.15 0.24 10.79
C CYS A 100 17.40 1.65 11.35
N LYS A 101 18.18 2.48 10.63
CA LYS A 101 18.42 3.88 10.99
C LYS A 101 17.11 4.69 11.05
N LEU A 102 16.21 4.52 10.09
CA LEU A 102 14.91 5.20 10.05
C LEU A 102 13.96 4.66 11.11
N ARG A 103 13.92 3.31 11.32
CA ARG A 103 13.11 2.64 12.32
C ARG A 103 13.45 3.09 13.74
N ASP A 104 14.75 3.18 14.05
CA ASP A 104 15.25 3.46 15.40
C ASP A 104 15.57 4.97 15.60
N GLY A 105 15.42 5.79 14.55
CA GLY A 105 15.74 7.20 14.52
C GLY A 105 14.70 8.10 15.18
N GLU A 106 14.95 9.42 15.18
CA GLU A 106 14.10 10.42 15.84
C GLU A 106 12.71 10.57 15.16
N TYR A 107 12.62 10.31 13.87
CA TYR A 107 11.42 10.57 13.05
C TYR A 107 10.56 9.34 12.81
N HIS A 108 10.78 8.25 13.57
CA HIS A 108 9.94 7.07 13.49
C HIS A 108 8.59 7.27 14.19
N TYR A 109 7.62 6.46 13.78
CA TYR A 109 6.35 6.29 14.47
C TYR A 109 5.94 4.82 14.38
N TYR A 110 5.88 4.13 15.52
CA TYR A 110 5.41 2.76 15.58
C TYR A 110 3.91 2.69 15.46
N VAL A 111 3.45 1.89 14.48
CA VAL A 111 2.03 1.71 14.17
C VAL A 111 1.48 0.46 14.82
N TYR A 112 0.23 0.54 15.25
CA TYR A 112 -0.53 -0.55 15.85
C TYR A 112 -2.03 -0.28 15.70
N LYS A 113 -2.87 -1.29 15.97
CA LYS A 113 -4.34 -1.19 15.88
C LYS A 113 -4.85 0.07 16.59
N ASN A 114 -5.59 0.88 15.85
CA ASN A 114 -6.22 2.11 16.33
C ASN A 114 -5.25 3.20 16.83
N CYS A 115 -3.95 3.14 16.51
CA CYS A 115 -3.02 4.21 16.85
C CYS A 115 -3.50 5.55 16.28
N LYS A 116 -3.26 6.63 17.03
CA LYS A 116 -3.74 7.98 16.69
C LYS A 116 -2.56 8.95 16.55
N ARG A 117 -2.49 9.64 15.43
CA ARG A 117 -1.47 10.66 15.20
C ARG A 117 -2.05 11.85 14.45
N LYS A 118 -1.64 13.06 14.85
CA LYS A 118 -1.98 14.32 14.17
C LYS A 118 -1.53 14.25 12.71
N TRP A 119 -2.40 14.68 11.80
CA TRP A 119 -2.24 14.65 10.34
C TRP A 119 -2.24 13.25 9.70
N MET A 120 -2.26 12.17 10.45
CA MET A 120 -2.50 10.83 9.96
C MET A 120 -4.01 10.52 9.92
N ASN A 121 -4.61 10.36 11.07
CA ASN A 121 -6.05 10.12 11.25
C ASN A 121 -6.72 11.11 12.21
N ILE A 122 -5.97 12.03 12.79
CA ILE A 122 -6.50 13.17 13.54
C ILE A 122 -6.31 14.41 12.69
N ASN A 123 -7.40 15.13 12.43
CA ASN A 123 -7.35 16.45 11.80
C ASN A 123 -6.51 17.41 12.64
N GLY A 124 -5.72 18.22 12.01
CA GLY A 124 -4.93 19.22 12.69
C GLY A 124 -4.71 20.47 11.84
N ASP A 125 -5.15 21.60 12.37
CA ASP A 125 -4.97 22.94 11.81
C ASP A 125 -5.30 22.99 10.29
N ASN A 126 -4.52 23.70 9.52
CA ASN A 126 -4.70 23.85 8.07
C ASN A 126 -4.18 22.65 7.24
N ARG A 127 -3.60 21.61 7.87
CA ARG A 127 -2.96 20.48 7.16
C ARG A 127 -3.89 19.28 6.96
N GLY A 128 -5.02 19.26 7.68
CA GLY A 128 -6.01 18.19 7.60
C GLY A 128 -5.51 16.83 8.13
N SER A 129 -6.12 15.77 7.66
CA SER A 129 -5.75 14.37 7.92
C SER A 129 -5.39 13.67 6.61
N SER A 130 -4.55 12.64 6.68
CA SER A 130 -4.32 11.75 5.55
C SER A 130 -5.41 10.69 5.37
N GLY A 131 -6.25 10.44 6.38
CA GLY A 131 -7.28 9.40 6.33
C GLY A 131 -6.76 7.97 6.46
N ILE A 132 -5.52 7.77 6.96
CA ILE A 132 -4.92 6.44 7.13
C ILE A 132 -5.25 5.92 8.52
N ASN A 133 -5.78 4.69 8.61
CA ASN A 133 -6.12 4.03 9.86
C ASN A 133 -5.55 2.62 9.88
N PHE A 134 -4.91 2.24 11.00
CA PHE A 134 -4.33 0.92 11.20
C PHE A 134 -5.31 0.01 11.93
N LEU A 135 -5.59 -1.17 11.33
CA LEU A 135 -6.47 -2.21 11.86
C LEU A 135 -5.66 -3.32 12.56
N TRP A 136 -4.39 -3.47 12.21
CA TRP A 136 -3.43 -4.44 12.71
C TRP A 136 -2.03 -3.82 12.71
N PRO A 137 -1.09 -4.19 13.63
CA PRO A 137 -1.16 -5.30 14.56
C PRO A 137 -1.81 -4.96 15.93
N ILE A 138 -2.24 -6.02 16.64
CA ILE A 138 -2.47 -6.01 18.07
C ILE A 138 -1.18 -6.48 18.72
N THR A 139 -0.45 -5.59 19.36
CA THR A 139 0.91 -5.85 19.88
C THR A 139 0.98 -6.91 20.98
N SER A 140 -0.14 -7.20 21.66
CA SER A 140 -0.25 -8.26 22.67
C SER A 140 -0.76 -9.60 22.13
N ASN A 141 -1.03 -9.72 20.83
CA ASN A 141 -1.48 -10.97 20.22
C ASN A 141 -0.33 -11.98 20.18
N GLU A 142 -0.55 -13.21 20.65
CA GLU A 142 0.49 -14.24 20.76
C GLU A 142 1.09 -14.61 19.39
N SER A 143 0.27 -14.72 18.34
CA SER A 143 0.77 -15.00 16.99
C SER A 143 1.63 -13.87 16.46
N TYR A 144 1.31 -12.62 16.81
CA TYR A 144 2.11 -11.46 16.41
C TYR A 144 3.44 -11.40 17.17
N ILE A 145 3.44 -11.73 18.46
CA ILE A 145 4.68 -11.85 19.27
C ILE A 145 5.60 -12.92 18.66
N ASP A 146 5.06 -14.08 18.23
CA ASP A 146 5.85 -15.11 17.53
C ASP A 146 6.44 -14.58 16.21
N ALA A 147 5.69 -13.77 15.45
CA ALA A 147 6.20 -13.14 14.22
C ALA A 147 7.34 -12.14 14.51
N LEU A 148 7.22 -11.33 15.57
CA LEU A 148 8.29 -10.43 16.03
C LEU A 148 9.55 -11.20 16.44
N ASP A 149 9.38 -12.31 17.16
CA ASP A 149 10.51 -13.17 17.58
C ASP A 149 11.20 -13.83 16.38
N LYS A 150 10.45 -14.23 15.35
CA LYS A 150 11.04 -14.74 14.09
C LYS A 150 11.84 -13.68 13.37
N ALA A 151 11.32 -12.46 13.25
CA ALA A 151 12.01 -11.34 12.63
C ALA A 151 13.30 -10.98 13.40
N LYS A 152 13.26 -11.01 14.71
CA LYS A 152 14.42 -10.80 15.59
C LYS A 152 15.50 -11.87 15.42
N ARG A 153 15.15 -13.07 14.96
CA ARG A 153 16.10 -14.13 14.61
C ARG A 153 16.49 -14.15 13.12
N GLY A 154 15.96 -13.23 12.31
CA GLY A 154 16.23 -13.18 10.88
C GLY A 154 15.53 -14.27 10.05
N GLU A 155 14.45 -14.88 10.57
CA GLU A 155 13.80 -16.03 9.96
C GLU A 155 12.69 -15.65 8.96
N SER A 156 11.89 -14.63 9.25
CA SER A 156 10.78 -14.20 8.42
C SER A 156 10.27 -12.81 8.82
N TYR A 157 9.84 -11.99 7.85
CA TYR A 157 9.37 -10.61 8.10
C TYR A 157 7.95 -10.36 7.60
N ASN A 158 7.40 -11.17 6.68
CA ASN A 158 6.09 -10.98 6.05
C ASN A 158 4.98 -10.70 7.06
N ASN A 159 4.94 -11.46 8.15
CA ASN A 159 3.90 -11.39 9.18
C ASN A 159 4.08 -10.21 10.17
N LEU A 160 5.10 -9.37 9.98
CA LEU A 160 5.17 -8.05 10.61
C LEU A 160 4.22 -7.06 9.96
N SER A 161 3.80 -7.31 8.72
CA SER A 161 3.00 -6.40 7.90
C SER A 161 1.78 -5.87 8.65
N PRO A 162 1.63 -4.54 8.77
CA PRO A 162 0.41 -3.95 9.29
C PRO A 162 -0.72 -4.05 8.26
N ILE A 163 -1.96 -4.16 8.75
CA ILE A 163 -3.16 -3.98 7.92
C ILE A 163 -3.69 -2.57 8.17
N PHE A 164 -3.85 -1.81 7.11
CA PHE A 164 -4.34 -0.44 7.22
C PHE A 164 -5.20 -0.03 6.02
N THR A 165 -6.02 0.98 6.25
CA THR A 165 -6.86 1.58 5.23
C THR A 165 -6.49 3.04 5.00
N TYR A 166 -6.75 3.49 3.79
CA TYR A 166 -6.91 4.89 3.45
C TYR A 166 -8.37 5.14 3.08
N SER A 167 -8.98 6.19 3.64
CA SER A 167 -10.33 6.58 3.31
C SER A 167 -10.41 8.07 2.97
N LEU A 168 -10.98 8.37 1.80
CA LEU A 168 -11.40 9.72 1.43
C LEU A 168 -12.84 9.93 1.91
N ASN A 169 -13.09 11.00 2.64
CA ASN A 169 -14.44 11.30 3.13
C ASN A 169 -15.45 11.43 1.97
N GLY A 170 -16.48 10.59 1.96
CA GLY A 170 -17.46 10.46 0.88
C GLY A 170 -16.88 9.89 -0.43
N GLY A 171 -15.72 9.24 -0.38
CA GLY A 171 -15.04 8.67 -1.53
C GLY A 171 -14.48 7.28 -1.26
N ILE A 172 -13.41 6.93 -1.95
CA ILE A 172 -12.79 5.61 -1.92
C ILE A 172 -12.32 5.19 -0.51
N THR A 173 -12.44 3.91 -0.21
CA THR A 173 -11.70 3.22 0.86
C THR A 173 -10.81 2.16 0.23
N ALA A 174 -9.50 2.25 0.46
CA ALA A 174 -8.51 1.30 -0.03
C ALA A 174 -7.78 0.63 1.14
N MET A 175 -7.38 -0.64 0.99
CA MET A 175 -6.72 -1.43 2.03
C MET A 175 -5.42 -2.04 1.53
N TRP A 176 -4.38 -1.99 2.39
CA TRP A 176 -3.10 -2.66 2.25
C TRP A 176 -2.90 -3.64 3.38
N MET A 177 -2.24 -4.75 3.08
CA MET A 177 -1.94 -5.81 4.02
C MET A 177 -0.44 -6.22 3.98
N GLY A 178 0.41 -5.52 3.19
CA GLY A 178 1.79 -5.93 2.92
C GLY A 178 1.85 -7.37 2.45
N ASP A 179 2.78 -8.13 2.97
CA ASP A 179 2.99 -9.53 2.60
C ASP A 179 2.49 -10.54 3.64
N ILE A 180 1.52 -10.11 4.47
CA ILE A 180 0.94 -10.99 5.49
C ILE A 180 0.47 -12.32 4.87
N GLU A 181 0.89 -13.43 5.47
CA GLU A 181 0.65 -14.76 4.92
C GLU A 181 -0.74 -15.30 5.28
N ASN A 182 -1.35 -16.08 4.38
CA ASN A 182 -2.66 -16.71 4.58
C ASN A 182 -2.74 -17.50 5.90
N ASN A 183 -1.74 -18.36 6.17
CA ASN A 183 -1.71 -19.15 7.39
C ASN A 183 -1.62 -18.31 8.68
N PHE A 184 -1.07 -17.12 8.58
CA PHE A 184 -1.03 -16.19 9.69
C PHE A 184 -2.37 -15.44 9.80
N MET A 185 -2.92 -14.97 8.69
CA MET A 185 -4.26 -14.35 8.66
C MET A 185 -5.33 -15.25 9.28
N GLU A 186 -5.31 -16.56 8.97
CA GLU A 186 -6.24 -17.52 9.55
C GLU A 186 -6.19 -17.56 11.09
N LYS A 187 -5.04 -17.26 11.70
CA LYS A 187 -4.88 -17.24 13.17
C LYS A 187 -5.38 -15.95 13.81
N VAL A 188 -5.31 -14.82 13.08
CA VAL A 188 -5.55 -13.49 13.66
C VAL A 188 -6.81 -12.79 13.12
N LYS A 189 -7.46 -13.36 12.09
CA LYS A 189 -8.59 -12.73 11.39
C LYS A 189 -9.78 -12.37 12.29
N ASP A 190 -9.99 -13.10 13.38
CA ASP A 190 -11.10 -12.83 14.30
C ASP A 190 -10.81 -11.70 15.30
N ASP A 191 -9.53 -11.29 15.41
CA ASP A 191 -9.09 -10.17 16.25
C ASP A 191 -9.10 -8.83 15.51
N ILE A 192 -9.35 -8.86 14.19
CA ILE A 192 -9.31 -7.67 13.33
C ILE A 192 -10.72 -7.15 13.08
N ASP A 193 -10.92 -5.85 13.33
CA ASP A 193 -12.18 -5.16 13.02
C ASP A 193 -12.23 -4.83 11.52
N TRP A 194 -12.60 -5.82 10.70
CA TRP A 194 -12.69 -5.67 9.27
C TRP A 194 -13.72 -4.63 8.85
N VAL A 195 -13.39 -3.85 7.83
CA VAL A 195 -14.26 -2.83 7.25
C VAL A 195 -14.41 -3.07 5.75
N GLU A 196 -15.55 -2.72 5.19
CA GLU A 196 -15.76 -2.77 3.74
C GLU A 196 -14.81 -1.81 3.02
N VAL A 197 -14.28 -2.25 1.87
CA VAL A 197 -13.36 -1.46 1.05
C VAL A 197 -13.78 -1.46 -0.41
N ASP A 198 -13.41 -0.41 -1.13
CA ASP A 198 -13.63 -0.35 -2.57
C ASP A 198 -12.47 -1.02 -3.32
N VAL A 199 -11.24 -0.85 -2.82
CA VAL A 199 -10.03 -1.41 -3.42
C VAL A 199 -9.22 -2.16 -2.37
N LEU A 200 -8.89 -3.42 -2.68
CA LEU A 200 -7.92 -4.22 -1.95
C LEU A 200 -6.65 -4.33 -2.79
N PHE A 201 -5.51 -3.95 -2.24
CA PHE A 201 -4.21 -4.35 -2.77
C PHE A 201 -3.90 -5.75 -2.21
N ALA A 202 -3.81 -6.74 -3.10
CA ALA A 202 -3.67 -8.14 -2.72
C ALA A 202 -2.35 -8.36 -1.98
N PRO A 203 -2.38 -8.95 -0.78
CA PRO A 203 -1.16 -9.18 -0.01
C PRO A 203 -0.23 -10.15 -0.72
N HIS A 204 1.08 -9.96 -0.49
CA HIS A 204 2.16 -10.76 -1.05
C HIS A 204 2.07 -10.83 -2.58
N HIS A 205 1.88 -9.66 -3.21
CA HIS A 205 1.73 -9.48 -4.67
C HIS A 205 0.61 -10.33 -5.30
N GLY A 206 -0.35 -10.83 -4.49
CA GLY A 206 -1.43 -11.71 -4.94
C GLY A 206 -1.07 -13.19 -5.03
N ARG A 207 0.08 -13.63 -4.50
CA ARG A 207 0.52 -15.03 -4.46
C ARG A 207 -0.37 -15.90 -3.58
N GLU A 208 -0.27 -17.23 -3.74
CA GLU A 208 -1.00 -18.21 -2.93
C GLU A 208 -0.74 -18.03 -1.42
N SER A 209 0.52 -17.81 -1.06
CA SER A 209 0.93 -17.60 0.34
C SER A 209 0.26 -16.40 1.01
N GLY A 210 -0.07 -15.34 0.24
CA GLY A 210 -0.78 -14.16 0.73
C GLY A 210 -2.28 -14.17 0.45
N LYS A 211 -2.86 -15.26 -0.10
CA LYS A 211 -4.28 -15.30 -0.42
C LYS A 211 -5.15 -15.00 0.80
N VAL A 212 -5.98 -13.97 0.69
CA VAL A 212 -6.90 -13.58 1.76
C VAL A 212 -7.95 -14.66 1.99
N PRO A 213 -8.22 -15.09 3.25
CA PRO A 213 -9.28 -16.04 3.56
C PRO A 213 -10.65 -15.60 2.99
N SER A 214 -11.45 -16.54 2.53
CA SER A 214 -12.74 -16.24 1.87
C SER A 214 -13.72 -15.51 2.77
N ASP A 215 -13.79 -15.87 4.03
CA ASP A 215 -14.66 -15.21 5.03
C ASP A 215 -14.18 -13.77 5.36
N VAL A 216 -12.89 -13.49 5.21
CA VAL A 216 -12.36 -12.11 5.29
C VAL A 216 -12.73 -11.35 4.03
N LEU A 217 -12.57 -11.95 2.83
CA LEU A 217 -13.00 -11.32 1.57
C LEU A 217 -14.50 -10.98 1.58
N GLU A 218 -15.34 -11.84 2.14
CA GLU A 218 -16.77 -11.57 2.32
C GLU A 218 -17.02 -10.36 3.25
N LYS A 219 -16.24 -10.22 4.33
CA LYS A 219 -16.37 -9.10 5.28
C LYS A 219 -15.90 -7.77 4.69
N ILE A 220 -14.77 -7.78 3.96
CA ILE A 220 -14.22 -6.54 3.36
C ILE A 220 -14.86 -6.18 2.03
N ASN A 221 -15.52 -7.12 1.36
CA ASN A 221 -16.34 -6.98 0.16
C ASN A 221 -15.73 -6.03 -0.91
N PRO A 222 -14.50 -6.31 -1.40
CA PRO A 222 -13.80 -5.38 -2.28
C PRO A 222 -14.48 -5.30 -3.66
N LYS A 223 -14.67 -4.08 -4.17
CA LYS A 223 -15.18 -3.85 -5.54
C LYS A 223 -14.13 -4.20 -6.60
N ILE A 224 -12.85 -3.97 -6.28
CA ILE A 224 -11.71 -4.33 -7.14
C ILE A 224 -10.57 -4.84 -6.25
N ILE A 225 -9.89 -5.89 -6.73
CA ILE A 225 -8.63 -6.38 -6.14
C ILE A 225 -7.49 -6.09 -7.12
N ILE A 226 -6.46 -5.40 -6.64
CA ILE A 226 -5.25 -5.13 -7.41
C ILE A 226 -4.22 -6.21 -7.07
N ILE A 227 -3.73 -6.88 -8.10
CA ILE A 227 -2.72 -7.92 -8.01
C ILE A 227 -1.39 -7.33 -8.48
N GLY A 228 -0.37 -7.38 -7.63
CA GLY A 228 0.98 -6.94 -7.95
C GLY A 228 1.63 -7.73 -9.08
N GLU A 229 2.85 -7.37 -9.46
CA GLU A 229 3.61 -8.14 -10.43
C GLU A 229 4.07 -9.46 -9.80
N ALA A 230 3.65 -10.55 -10.42
CA ALA A 230 4.01 -11.90 -10.00
C ALA A 230 4.10 -12.84 -11.22
N PRO A 231 4.77 -14.00 -11.12
CA PRO A 231 4.69 -15.04 -12.13
C PRO A 231 3.24 -15.39 -12.46
N SER A 232 2.93 -15.65 -13.73
CA SER A 232 1.56 -15.83 -14.24
C SER A 232 0.76 -16.94 -13.53
N GLU A 233 1.43 -17.92 -12.94
CA GLU A 233 0.83 -18.98 -12.15
C GLU A 233 0.15 -18.47 -10.87
N HIS A 234 0.55 -17.29 -10.37
CA HIS A 234 0.02 -16.66 -9.16
C HIS A 234 -1.15 -15.69 -9.39
N LEU A 235 -1.56 -15.45 -10.64
CA LEU A 235 -2.55 -14.39 -10.96
C LEU A 235 -4.01 -14.83 -10.78
N ASN A 236 -4.30 -16.06 -10.38
CA ASN A 236 -5.64 -16.66 -10.43
C ASN A 236 -6.27 -17.01 -9.08
N TYR A 237 -5.77 -16.48 -7.96
CA TYR A 237 -6.28 -16.84 -6.63
C TYR A 237 -7.55 -16.09 -6.22
N TYR A 238 -7.91 -15.02 -6.94
CA TYR A 238 -9.10 -14.19 -6.67
C TYR A 238 -10.20 -14.37 -7.72
N ASN A 239 -10.40 -15.61 -8.19
CA ASN A 239 -11.47 -15.94 -9.14
C ASN A 239 -12.85 -15.56 -8.57
N GLY A 240 -13.68 -14.92 -9.39
CA GLY A 240 -15.00 -14.43 -8.98
C GLY A 240 -15.03 -12.98 -8.50
N TYR A 241 -13.87 -12.36 -8.31
CA TYR A 241 -13.74 -10.94 -8.01
C TYR A 241 -13.30 -10.15 -9.26
N ASN A 242 -13.59 -8.85 -9.26
CA ASN A 242 -13.04 -7.94 -10.26
C ASN A 242 -11.57 -7.70 -9.96
N THR A 243 -10.68 -8.02 -10.88
CA THR A 243 -9.23 -7.88 -10.68
C THR A 243 -8.59 -7.02 -11.76
N LEU A 244 -7.55 -6.27 -11.37
CA LEU A 244 -6.57 -5.66 -12.26
C LEU A 244 -5.18 -6.16 -11.85
N THR A 245 -4.36 -6.58 -12.83
CA THR A 245 -3.01 -7.09 -12.57
C THR A 245 -1.96 -6.16 -13.14
N GLN A 246 -0.94 -5.81 -12.37
CA GLN A 246 0.16 -4.97 -12.85
C GLN A 246 0.93 -5.61 -14.01
N ASN A 247 1.01 -6.94 -14.08
CA ASN A 247 1.57 -7.64 -15.24
C ASN A 247 0.97 -7.17 -16.58
N SER A 248 -0.32 -6.86 -16.60
CA SER A 248 -1.03 -6.47 -17.82
C SER A 248 -1.27 -4.96 -17.94
N THR A 249 -1.32 -4.24 -16.84
CA THR A 249 -1.63 -2.79 -16.81
C THR A 249 -0.39 -1.89 -16.73
N GLY A 250 0.74 -2.40 -16.19
CA GLY A 250 1.80 -1.55 -15.67
C GLY A 250 1.31 -0.78 -14.42
N ASN A 251 1.77 0.44 -14.25
CA ASN A 251 1.29 1.33 -13.18
C ASN A 251 -0.23 1.51 -13.23
N ILE A 252 -0.88 1.58 -12.05
CA ILE A 252 -2.32 1.88 -11.97
C ILE A 252 -2.49 3.13 -11.10
N ALA A 253 -3.26 4.10 -11.59
CA ALA A 253 -3.60 5.30 -10.84
C ALA A 253 -5.11 5.40 -10.61
N PHE A 254 -5.49 5.74 -9.38
CA PHE A 254 -6.85 6.00 -8.95
C PHE A 254 -6.98 7.48 -8.64
N LYS A 255 -7.73 8.21 -9.45
CA LYS A 255 -8.07 9.61 -9.18
C LYS A 255 -9.41 9.66 -8.46
N ASN A 256 -9.34 9.95 -7.18
CA ASN A 256 -10.44 9.80 -6.25
C ASN A 256 -11.16 11.12 -6.01
N GLU A 257 -12.47 11.10 -6.19
CA GLU A 257 -13.40 12.18 -5.87
C GLU A 257 -14.48 11.67 -4.89
N GLN A 258 -15.42 12.52 -4.54
CA GLN A 258 -16.61 12.05 -3.84
C GLN A 258 -17.44 11.17 -4.77
N SER A 259 -17.95 10.06 -4.26
CA SER A 259 -18.83 9.11 -4.96
C SER A 259 -18.27 8.41 -6.20
N LYS A 260 -17.02 8.68 -6.61
CA LYS A 260 -16.42 8.00 -7.77
C LYS A 260 -14.90 7.99 -7.75
N THR A 261 -14.34 7.03 -8.47
CA THR A 261 -12.90 6.90 -8.69
C THR A 261 -12.63 6.62 -10.17
N GLU A 262 -11.89 7.49 -10.83
CA GLU A 262 -11.41 7.29 -12.19
C GLU A 262 -10.14 6.44 -12.16
N ILE A 263 -10.05 5.42 -13.02
CA ILE A 263 -8.95 4.47 -13.06
C ILE A 263 -8.16 4.62 -14.34
N TYR A 264 -6.85 4.73 -14.19
CA TYR A 264 -5.90 4.91 -15.28
C TYR A 264 -4.83 3.82 -15.19
N VAL A 265 -4.33 3.37 -16.33
CA VAL A 265 -3.26 2.37 -16.45
C VAL A 265 -2.15 2.88 -17.36
N GLU A 266 -0.93 2.40 -17.16
CA GLU A 266 0.21 2.81 -17.96
C GLU A 266 0.12 2.31 -19.40
N LYS A 267 -0.27 1.04 -19.61
CA LYS A 267 -0.33 0.41 -20.93
C LYS A 267 -1.55 0.88 -21.70
N GLY A 268 -1.31 1.70 -22.73
CA GLY A 268 -2.37 2.33 -23.53
C GLY A 268 -3.20 1.38 -24.41
N ASP A 269 -2.76 0.15 -24.61
CA ASP A 269 -3.46 -0.91 -25.33
C ASP A 269 -4.27 -1.84 -24.42
N TYR A 270 -4.33 -1.55 -23.11
CA TYR A 270 -5.14 -2.32 -22.18
C TYR A 270 -6.63 -2.20 -22.52
N PRO A 271 -7.36 -3.33 -22.59
CA PRO A 271 -8.76 -3.30 -23.03
C PRO A 271 -9.68 -2.52 -22.08
N TYR A 272 -10.47 -1.60 -22.64
CA TYR A 272 -11.41 -0.73 -21.91
C TYR A 272 -12.67 -1.45 -21.39
N ASP A 273 -12.96 -2.65 -21.87
CA ASP A 273 -14.23 -3.33 -21.60
C ASP A 273 -14.19 -4.10 -20.27
N LYS A 274 -14.33 -3.34 -19.19
CA LYS A 274 -14.54 -3.90 -17.85
C LYS A 274 -15.98 -3.61 -17.41
N SER A 275 -16.80 -4.65 -17.34
CA SER A 275 -18.24 -4.55 -17.03
C SER A 275 -18.54 -3.89 -15.67
N PHE A 276 -17.58 -3.87 -14.76
CA PHE A 276 -17.70 -3.25 -13.44
C PHE A 276 -17.29 -1.76 -13.42
N LEU A 277 -16.81 -1.22 -14.54
CA LEU A 277 -16.44 0.18 -14.66
C LEU A 277 -17.38 0.89 -15.63
N LYS A 278 -17.77 2.11 -15.29
CA LYS A 278 -18.54 2.97 -16.17
C LYS A 278 -17.58 3.75 -17.08
N ASN A 279 -17.84 3.72 -18.38
CA ASN A 279 -17.10 4.58 -19.30
C ASN A 279 -17.72 6.00 -19.31
N GLU A 280 -16.95 6.99 -18.83
CA GLU A 280 -17.34 8.42 -18.84
C GLU A 280 -16.69 9.20 -19.99
N GLY A 281 -15.92 8.53 -20.86
CA GLY A 281 -15.28 9.17 -22.03
C GLY A 281 -14.19 10.19 -21.67
N ILE A 282 -13.49 9.97 -20.55
CA ILE A 282 -12.46 10.90 -20.06
C ILE A 282 -11.19 10.78 -20.90
N CYS A 283 -10.63 11.93 -21.29
CA CYS A 283 -9.40 12.04 -22.08
C CYS A 283 -8.30 12.76 -21.30
N ASP A 284 -8.07 12.41 -20.03
CA ASP A 284 -6.93 12.93 -19.25
C ASP A 284 -5.78 11.93 -19.31
N CYS A 285 -4.73 12.26 -20.06
CA CYS A 285 -3.58 11.36 -20.24
C CYS A 285 -2.43 11.58 -19.25
N LYS A 286 -2.57 12.44 -18.25
CA LYS A 286 -1.49 12.72 -17.29
C LYS A 286 -1.20 11.55 -16.36
N LEU A 287 -2.22 10.75 -16.06
CA LEU A 287 -2.10 9.59 -15.16
C LEU A 287 -1.97 8.26 -15.92
N GLY A 288 -2.05 8.29 -17.26
CA GLY A 288 -2.04 7.11 -18.12
C GLY A 288 -3.30 7.00 -18.98
N ALA A 289 -3.57 5.82 -19.52
CA ALA A 289 -4.78 5.52 -20.28
C ALA A 289 -5.97 5.32 -19.33
N TYR A 290 -7.04 6.10 -19.50
CA TYR A 290 -8.28 5.92 -18.76
C TYR A 290 -8.98 4.61 -19.16
N ILE A 291 -9.32 3.79 -18.18
CA ILE A 291 -10.00 2.50 -18.41
C ILE A 291 -11.44 2.45 -17.86
N GLY A 292 -11.86 3.46 -17.14
CA GLY A 292 -13.22 3.57 -16.62
C GLY A 292 -13.30 4.19 -15.24
N THR A 293 -14.52 4.40 -14.80
CA THR A 293 -14.86 4.99 -13.50
C THR A 293 -15.56 3.96 -12.63
N LEU A 294 -15.03 3.73 -11.44
CA LEU A 294 -15.69 2.97 -10.37
C LEU A 294 -16.65 3.91 -9.65
N MET A 295 -17.94 3.59 -9.71
CA MET A 295 -18.95 4.31 -8.94
C MET A 295 -18.94 3.81 -7.51
N LEU A 296 -18.86 4.73 -6.55
CA LEU A 296 -18.90 4.45 -5.13
C LEU A 296 -20.34 4.66 -4.64
N GLU A 297 -20.82 3.77 -3.80
CA GLU A 297 -22.10 3.94 -3.14
C GLU A 297 -21.99 5.03 -2.09
N ASP A 298 -23.09 5.73 -1.82
CA ASP A 298 -23.16 6.69 -0.72
C ASP A 298 -22.87 5.96 0.60
N LYS A 299 -21.77 6.32 1.25
CA LYS A 299 -21.33 5.76 2.54
C LYS A 299 -21.68 6.69 3.68
#